data_2dc2392e1a54094b7afbc478ffcb00c7
#
_entry.id   2dc2392e1a54094b7afbc478ffcb00c7
#
_cell.length_a   1.000
_cell.length_b   1.000
_cell.length_c   1.000
_cell.angle_alpha   90.00
_cell.angle_beta   90.00
_cell.angle_gamma   90.00
#
_symmetry.space_group_name_H-M   'P 1'
#
loop_
_entity.id
_entity.type
_entity.pdbx_description
1 polymer ?
#
loop_
_entity_poly.entity_id
_entity_poly.type
_entity_poly.pdbx_seq_one_letter_code
_entity_poly.pdbx_strand_id
1 'polypeptide(L)'
;MRGVGRADAATSATAWGAGELFLPKAPENTGDVGPQVVRYSERPELWDALTGLSDEVWPEYNQHGATLNHYWDQLYEIFPDWQFVLYDPGDQTVLAEGHTIPVAWDGTDTGLGPGIDATVTAAFELQAVSGRPTAVSALAAEIPPRHQRRGLAKVMLQAMAGLARDAGLAHLVAPVRPTLKDRYPTIPIERYARWMRPDGTPFDPWMRVHTQLGARIGPAIPRSLHITGTVGDWESWTGMRFPGTGDYVFPAGLATVHIDCDNDTGEYWEPNIWIIHHVGSEHRADHTTTPGA
;
A
#
# COMPACT_ATOMS: atom_id res chain seq x y z
N MET A 1 17.86 -55.33 13.19
CA MET A 1 17.10 -56.16 14.16
C MET A 1 15.87 -55.33 14.56
N ARG A 2 14.74 -55.79 14.07
CA ARG A 2 13.48 -56.18 14.77
C ARG A 2 12.91 -55.09 15.68
N GLY A 3 11.64 -54.68 15.63
CA GLY A 3 10.39 -55.21 15.05
C GLY A 3 9.31 -54.17 15.41
N VAL A 4 8.42 -53.87 14.55
CA VAL A 4 7.02 -54.24 14.37
C VAL A 4 6.19 -54.33 15.67
N GLY A 5 5.15 -53.52 15.72
CA GLY A 5 4.03 -53.67 16.66
C GLY A 5 2.86 -52.82 16.21
N ARG A 6 1.89 -53.45 15.63
CA ARG A 6 0.60 -52.99 15.08
C ARG A 6 -0.51 -53.17 16.09
N ALA A 7 -1.64 -52.48 15.83
CA ALA A 7 -3.04 -52.84 16.19
C ALA A 7 -3.51 -52.33 17.58
N ASP A 8 -4.76 -51.97 17.89
CA ASP A 8 -6.01 -52.12 17.15
C ASP A 8 -7.06 -51.18 17.75
N ALA A 9 -8.11 -50.97 16.97
CA ALA A 9 -9.34 -50.26 17.28
C ALA A 9 -10.19 -50.93 18.33
N ALA A 10 -10.97 -50.19 19.07
CA ALA A 10 -12.28 -50.68 19.58
C ALA A 10 -13.24 -49.53 19.85
N THR A 11 -14.31 -49.59 19.14
CA THR A 11 -15.61 -48.97 19.22
C THR A 11 -16.29 -49.23 20.58
N SER A 12 -16.98 -48.22 21.14
CA SER A 12 -18.25 -48.54 21.87
C SER A 12 -19.10 -47.28 22.02
N ALA A 13 -20.37 -47.46 21.74
CA ALA A 13 -21.44 -46.49 21.64
C ALA A 13 -22.19 -46.27 22.97
N THR A 14 -22.95 -45.17 22.99
CA THR A 14 -24.20 -44.91 23.70
C THR A 14 -24.20 -44.64 25.21
N ALA A 15 -24.64 -43.43 25.56
CA ALA A 15 -25.69 -43.20 26.54
C ALA A 15 -26.35 -41.85 26.33
N TRP A 16 -27.65 -41.87 26.14
CA TRP A 16 -28.59 -40.73 26.13
C TRP A 16 -28.85 -40.31 27.58
N GLY A 17 -28.82 -39.01 27.87
CA GLY A 17 -29.16 -38.48 29.18
C GLY A 17 -29.49 -37.01 29.21
N ALA A 18 -30.79 -36.71 29.31
CA ALA A 18 -31.43 -35.56 29.94
C ALA A 18 -31.16 -34.16 29.36
N GLY A 19 -32.22 -33.59 28.80
CA GLY A 19 -32.29 -32.20 28.30
C GLY A 19 -32.17 -31.14 29.38
N GLU A 20 -31.31 -30.19 29.12
CA GLU A 20 -31.45 -28.85 29.64
C GLU A 20 -31.92 -27.94 28.49
N LEU A 21 -33.06 -27.26 28.72
CA LEU A 21 -33.56 -26.21 27.85
C LEU A 21 -32.54 -25.10 27.79
N PHE A 22 -31.74 -25.07 26.74
CA PHE A 22 -30.99 -23.89 26.37
C PHE A 22 -31.97 -22.85 25.83
N LEU A 23 -32.33 -21.88 26.66
CA LEU A 23 -32.90 -20.63 26.19
C LEU A 23 -31.84 -19.95 25.30
N PRO A 24 -32.16 -19.52 24.09
CA PRO A 24 -31.21 -18.77 23.30
C PRO A 24 -30.88 -17.47 24.02
N LYS A 25 -29.59 -17.30 24.36
CA LYS A 25 -29.04 -16.02 24.83
C LYS A 25 -29.37 -15.00 23.75
N ALA A 26 -30.05 -13.92 24.11
CA ALA A 26 -30.31 -12.81 23.20
C ALA A 26 -28.99 -12.40 22.55
N PRO A 27 -28.96 -12.09 21.23
CA PRO A 27 -27.75 -11.59 20.60
C PRO A 27 -27.35 -10.33 21.34
N GLU A 28 -26.22 -10.36 21.99
CA GLU A 28 -25.52 -9.17 22.43
C GLU A 28 -25.25 -8.39 21.12
N ASN A 29 -25.93 -7.29 20.95
CA ASN A 29 -25.75 -6.35 19.83
C ASN A 29 -24.42 -5.62 20.06
N THR A 30 -23.31 -6.32 19.91
CA THR A 30 -22.02 -5.72 19.65
C THR A 30 -22.10 -5.29 18.19
N GLY A 31 -22.57 -4.06 17.96
CA GLY A 31 -22.52 -3.44 16.66
C GLY A 31 -21.12 -3.64 16.12
N ASP A 32 -21.02 -4.33 14.98
CA ASP A 32 -19.77 -4.50 14.24
C ASP A 32 -19.31 -3.12 13.80
N VAL A 33 -18.59 -2.45 14.70
CA VAL A 33 -17.95 -1.16 14.44
C VAL A 33 -16.73 -1.51 13.59
N GLY A 34 -16.87 -1.38 12.29
CA GLY A 34 -15.77 -1.65 11.35
C GLY A 34 -14.48 -0.92 11.72
N PRO A 35 -13.37 -1.21 11.03
CA PRO A 35 -12.07 -0.61 11.35
C PRO A 35 -12.14 0.91 11.41
N GLN A 36 -11.56 1.49 12.45
CA GLN A 36 -11.45 2.92 12.65
C GLN A 36 -10.14 3.43 12.05
N VAL A 37 -10.20 4.61 11.42
CA VAL A 37 -9.01 5.36 11.00
C VAL A 37 -8.53 6.17 12.20
N VAL A 38 -7.30 5.93 12.64
CA VAL A 38 -6.68 6.63 13.76
C VAL A 38 -5.39 7.27 13.27
N ARG A 39 -5.26 8.59 13.44
CA ARG A 39 -4.06 9.34 13.00
C ARG A 39 -2.94 9.21 14.03
N TYR A 40 -1.70 9.34 13.58
CA TYR A 40 -0.54 9.33 14.47
C TYR A 40 -0.64 10.44 15.52
N SER A 41 -1.06 11.64 15.13
CA SER A 41 -1.26 12.77 16.04
C SER A 41 -2.30 12.53 17.15
N GLU A 42 -3.21 11.57 16.95
CA GLU A 42 -4.28 11.27 17.91
C GLU A 42 -3.85 10.21 18.95
N ARG A 43 -3.16 9.14 18.47
CA ARG A 43 -2.79 7.98 19.29
C ARG A 43 -1.46 7.37 18.86
N PRO A 44 -0.33 8.06 19.07
CA PRO A 44 0.99 7.58 18.63
C PRO A 44 1.40 6.23 19.25
N GLU A 45 0.87 5.88 20.41
CA GLU A 45 1.15 4.62 21.10
C GLU A 45 0.70 3.37 20.29
N LEU A 46 -0.20 3.51 19.33
CA LEU A 46 -0.60 2.38 18.47
C LEU A 46 0.54 1.91 17.56
N TRP A 47 1.52 2.76 17.30
CA TRP A 47 2.66 2.43 16.43
C TRP A 47 3.66 1.48 17.11
N ASP A 48 3.66 1.39 18.44
CA ASP A 48 4.46 0.39 19.16
C ASP A 48 4.12 -1.05 18.71
N ALA A 49 2.86 -1.27 18.28
CA ALA A 49 2.39 -2.58 17.78
C ALA A 49 2.82 -2.88 16.32
N LEU A 50 3.42 -1.92 15.62
CA LEU A 50 3.81 -2.02 14.20
C LEU A 50 5.29 -2.30 13.99
N THR A 51 6.05 -2.48 15.08
CA THR A 51 7.48 -2.83 14.97
C THR A 51 7.68 -4.04 14.06
N GLY A 52 8.46 -3.88 12.99
CA GLY A 52 8.72 -4.93 12.01
C GLY A 52 7.62 -5.13 10.96
N LEU A 53 6.60 -4.26 10.90
CA LEU A 53 5.55 -4.37 9.88
C LEU A 53 6.10 -4.24 8.46
N SER A 54 6.99 -3.29 8.25
CA SER A 54 7.61 -3.07 6.94
C SER A 54 8.37 -4.31 6.45
N ASP A 55 9.04 -5.05 7.35
CA ASP A 55 9.74 -6.29 7.03
C ASP A 55 8.78 -7.42 6.58
N GLU A 56 7.54 -7.41 7.09
CA GLU A 56 6.51 -8.36 6.67
C GLU A 56 5.90 -8.02 5.30
N VAL A 57 5.93 -6.74 4.90
CA VAL A 57 5.19 -6.23 3.74
C VAL A 57 6.09 -5.96 2.54
N TRP A 58 7.28 -5.39 2.77
CA TRP A 58 8.18 -4.98 1.71
C TRP A 58 9.35 -5.96 1.53
N PRO A 59 9.76 -6.23 0.28
CA PRO A 59 11.03 -6.92 0.04
C PRO A 59 12.20 -6.13 0.64
N GLU A 60 13.20 -6.82 1.15
CA GLU A 60 14.37 -6.22 1.81
C GLU A 60 14.98 -5.08 0.98
N TYR A 61 15.25 -5.32 -0.31
CA TYR A 61 15.86 -4.30 -1.17
C TYR A 61 15.06 -3.01 -1.24
N ASN A 62 13.73 -3.07 -1.13
CA ASN A 62 12.84 -1.92 -1.26
C ASN A 62 12.96 -0.95 -0.07
N GLN A 63 13.51 -1.42 1.04
CA GLN A 63 13.72 -0.64 2.25
C GLN A 63 15.04 0.17 2.22
N HIS A 64 15.79 0.13 1.10
CA HIS A 64 17.09 0.79 0.95
C HIS A 64 17.08 1.98 -0.02
N GLY A 65 15.94 2.59 -0.26
CA GLY A 65 15.80 3.83 -1.04
C GLY A 65 16.36 5.03 -0.27
N ALA A 66 17.53 5.54 -0.67
CA ALA A 66 18.21 6.59 0.08
C ALA A 66 17.37 7.86 0.27
N THR A 67 16.71 8.33 -0.77
CA THR A 67 15.83 9.52 -0.71
C THR A 67 14.64 9.28 0.19
N LEU A 68 13.93 8.17 -0.02
CA LEU A 68 12.73 7.87 0.76
C LEU A 68 13.06 7.69 2.25
N ASN A 69 14.12 6.93 2.57
CA ASN A 69 14.56 6.70 3.95
C ASN A 69 15.00 7.99 4.66
N HIS A 70 15.62 8.93 3.92
CA HIS A 70 16.00 10.21 4.50
C HIS A 70 14.80 10.97 5.10
N TYR A 71 13.62 10.82 4.51
CA TYR A 71 12.42 11.52 4.96
C TYR A 71 11.46 10.66 5.79
N TRP A 72 11.63 9.32 5.80
CA TRP A 72 10.59 8.40 6.31
C TRP A 72 10.26 8.64 7.78
N ASP A 73 11.25 8.67 8.66
CA ASP A 73 11.03 8.91 10.09
C ASP A 73 10.48 10.31 10.37
N GLN A 74 10.85 11.29 9.53
CA GLN A 74 10.38 12.66 9.64
C GLN A 74 8.90 12.83 9.29
N LEU A 75 8.27 11.85 8.62
CA LEU A 75 6.83 11.87 8.32
C LEU A 75 6.01 11.97 9.61
N TYR A 76 6.42 11.28 10.66
CA TYR A 76 5.69 11.28 11.93
C TYR A 76 5.86 12.58 12.72
N GLU A 77 6.98 13.25 12.56
CA GLU A 77 7.25 14.52 13.24
C GLU A 77 6.62 15.71 12.51
N ILE A 78 6.69 15.72 11.17
CA ILE A 78 6.32 16.89 10.35
C ILE A 78 4.90 16.76 9.80
N PHE A 79 4.46 15.54 9.53
CA PHE A 79 3.16 15.24 8.94
C PHE A 79 2.34 14.24 9.78
N PRO A 80 2.22 14.38 11.11
CA PRO A 80 1.59 13.39 11.98
C PRO A 80 0.11 13.16 11.67
N ASP A 81 -0.60 14.16 11.16
CA ASP A 81 -2.02 14.05 10.77
C ASP A 81 -2.23 13.25 9.47
N TRP A 82 -1.15 12.97 8.74
CA TRP A 82 -1.19 12.31 7.45
C TRP A 82 -0.72 10.84 7.50
N GLN A 83 -0.23 10.39 8.67
CA GLN A 83 0.09 9.01 8.96
C GLN A 83 -1.07 8.42 9.78
N PHE A 84 -1.54 7.22 9.43
CA PHE A 84 -2.70 6.64 10.09
C PHE A 84 -2.64 5.11 10.12
N VAL A 85 -3.40 4.54 11.03
CA VAL A 85 -3.65 3.10 11.09
C VAL A 85 -5.13 2.79 10.91
N LEU A 86 -5.42 1.59 10.41
CA LEU A 86 -6.72 0.97 10.58
C LEU A 86 -6.70 0.19 11.89
N TYR A 87 -7.49 0.61 12.85
CA TYR A 87 -7.59 0.03 14.19
C TYR A 87 -8.93 -0.68 14.38
N ASP A 88 -8.90 -1.92 14.85
CA ASP A 88 -10.09 -2.65 15.27
C ASP A 88 -10.30 -2.45 16.76
N PRO A 89 -11.33 -1.70 17.19
CA PRO A 89 -11.59 -1.43 18.60
C PRO A 89 -12.13 -2.66 19.35
N GLY A 90 -12.74 -3.63 18.64
CA GLY A 90 -13.25 -4.85 19.25
C GLY A 90 -12.14 -5.76 19.72
N ASP A 91 -11.16 -5.99 18.87
CA ASP A 91 -9.99 -6.84 19.16
C ASP A 91 -8.79 -6.05 19.70
N GLN A 92 -8.88 -4.72 19.75
CA GLN A 92 -7.79 -3.80 20.10
C GLN A 92 -6.52 -4.03 19.24
N THR A 93 -6.71 -4.27 17.95
CA THR A 93 -5.66 -4.67 17.03
C THR A 93 -5.46 -3.65 15.93
N VAL A 94 -4.20 -3.32 15.60
CA VAL A 94 -3.84 -2.59 14.39
C VAL A 94 -3.86 -3.57 13.21
N LEU A 95 -4.64 -3.24 12.19
CA LEU A 95 -4.88 -4.08 11.01
C LEU A 95 -3.99 -3.73 9.82
N ALA A 96 -3.65 -2.45 9.69
CA ALA A 96 -2.89 -1.92 8.57
C ALA A 96 -2.37 -0.52 8.92
N GLU A 97 -1.29 -0.09 8.24
CA GLU A 97 -0.74 1.24 8.33
C GLU A 97 -0.81 1.94 6.97
N GLY A 98 -1.07 3.25 6.97
CA GLY A 98 -1.13 4.09 5.78
C GLY A 98 -0.33 5.36 5.91
N HIS A 99 0.47 5.64 4.87
CA HIS A 99 1.29 6.83 4.77
C HIS A 99 0.82 7.70 3.63
N THR A 100 0.57 8.96 3.95
CA THR A 100 0.23 9.99 2.97
C THR A 100 1.01 11.27 3.24
N ILE A 101 1.06 12.15 2.24
CA ILE A 101 1.73 13.44 2.38
C ILE A 101 1.02 14.50 1.54
N PRO A 102 0.82 15.72 2.06
CA PRO A 102 0.25 16.82 1.28
C PRO A 102 1.24 17.33 0.23
N VAL A 103 0.78 17.55 -0.99
CA VAL A 103 1.61 17.96 -2.13
C VAL A 103 0.98 19.12 -2.89
N ALA A 104 1.83 19.89 -3.59
CA ALA A 104 1.37 20.83 -4.60
C ALA A 104 1.29 20.10 -5.97
N TRP A 105 0.10 20.02 -6.53
CA TRP A 105 -0.15 19.46 -7.85
C TRP A 105 -1.03 20.39 -8.65
N ASP A 106 -0.70 20.62 -9.92
CA ASP A 106 -1.38 21.55 -10.84
C ASP A 106 -2.58 20.92 -11.56
N GLY A 107 -2.91 19.66 -11.29
CA GLY A 107 -3.99 18.92 -11.94
C GLY A 107 -3.61 18.28 -13.27
N THR A 108 -2.40 18.47 -13.76
CA THR A 108 -1.93 17.89 -15.02
C THR A 108 -1.14 16.61 -14.86
N ASP A 109 -1.11 15.76 -15.87
CA ASP A 109 -0.28 14.55 -15.85
C ASP A 109 1.22 14.88 -15.77
N THR A 110 1.65 15.97 -16.35
CA THR A 110 3.05 16.44 -16.28
C THR A 110 3.43 16.92 -14.89
N GLY A 111 2.50 17.56 -14.17
CA GLY A 111 2.71 18.07 -12.82
C GLY A 111 2.80 16.99 -11.73
N LEU A 112 2.51 15.72 -12.05
CA LEU A 112 2.66 14.61 -11.09
C LEU A 112 4.13 14.31 -10.74
N GLY A 113 5.06 14.72 -11.59
CA GLY A 113 6.49 14.48 -11.39
C GLY A 113 6.94 13.03 -11.65
N PRO A 114 8.24 12.75 -11.42
CA PRO A 114 8.88 11.51 -11.82
C PRO A 114 8.72 10.34 -10.85
N GLY A 115 7.95 10.47 -9.76
CA GLY A 115 7.67 9.36 -8.86
C GLY A 115 7.83 9.67 -7.37
N ILE A 116 7.97 8.63 -6.55
CA ILE A 116 7.85 8.73 -5.09
C ILE A 116 8.99 9.54 -4.47
N ASP A 117 10.23 9.38 -4.93
CA ASP A 117 11.38 10.13 -4.41
C ASP A 117 11.22 11.63 -4.61
N ALA A 118 10.80 12.05 -5.80
CA ALA A 118 10.54 13.46 -6.09
C ALA A 118 9.31 13.97 -5.33
N THR A 119 8.29 13.14 -5.16
CA THR A 119 7.07 13.49 -4.42
C THR A 119 7.37 13.81 -2.97
N VAL A 120 8.12 12.94 -2.28
CA VAL A 120 8.45 13.17 -0.87
C VAL A 120 9.36 14.39 -0.72
N THR A 121 10.37 14.53 -1.58
CA THR A 121 11.26 15.71 -1.58
C THR A 121 10.47 17.01 -1.75
N ALA A 122 9.62 17.10 -2.78
CA ALA A 122 8.82 18.29 -3.05
C ALA A 122 7.82 18.62 -1.93
N ALA A 123 7.28 17.61 -1.25
CA ALA A 123 6.37 17.82 -0.12
C ALA A 123 7.08 18.43 1.10
N PHE A 124 8.29 17.98 1.42
CA PHE A 124 9.10 18.56 2.49
C PHE A 124 9.56 19.98 2.14
N GLU A 125 9.96 20.22 0.89
CA GLU A 125 10.28 21.57 0.41
C GLU A 125 9.05 22.51 0.49
N LEU A 126 7.87 22.03 0.10
CA LEU A 126 6.61 22.78 0.22
C LEU A 126 6.34 23.16 1.68
N GLN A 127 6.50 22.22 2.60
CA GLN A 127 6.30 22.42 4.03
C GLN A 127 7.30 23.44 4.60
N ALA A 128 8.58 23.35 4.20
CA ALA A 128 9.64 24.25 4.67
C ALA A 128 9.35 25.73 4.35
N VAL A 129 8.65 25.99 3.24
CA VAL A 129 8.25 27.36 2.86
C VAL A 129 6.80 27.69 3.27
N SER A 130 6.15 26.86 4.08
CA SER A 130 4.73 26.98 4.46
C SER A 130 3.82 27.14 3.23
N GLY A 131 4.14 26.42 2.16
CA GLY A 131 3.41 26.46 0.91
C GLY A 131 2.04 25.77 1.04
N ARG A 132 1.11 26.11 0.15
CA ARG A 132 -0.24 25.56 0.18
C ARG A 132 -0.34 24.25 -0.62
N PRO A 133 -0.70 23.13 -0.02
CA PRO A 133 -0.97 21.90 -0.76
C PRO A 133 -2.27 22.01 -1.57
N THR A 134 -2.35 21.28 -2.66
CA THR A 134 -3.52 21.19 -3.55
C THR A 134 -4.02 19.77 -3.73
N ALA A 135 -3.23 18.78 -3.31
CA ALA A 135 -3.56 17.36 -3.34
C ALA A 135 -2.88 16.62 -2.17
N VAL A 136 -3.26 15.37 -2.00
CA VAL A 136 -2.56 14.41 -1.13
C VAL A 136 -1.91 13.36 -2.02
N SER A 137 -0.68 12.96 -1.71
CA SER A 137 -0.07 11.77 -2.29
C SER A 137 -0.10 10.62 -1.29
N ALA A 138 -0.54 9.43 -1.74
CA ALA A 138 -0.29 8.20 -1.03
C ALA A 138 1.18 7.82 -1.19
N LEU A 139 1.83 7.38 -0.11
CA LEU A 139 3.20 6.87 -0.12
C LEU A 139 3.22 5.36 0.08
N ALA A 140 2.48 4.85 1.06
CA ALA A 140 2.38 3.42 1.35
C ALA A 140 1.02 3.02 1.91
N ALA A 141 0.62 1.77 1.65
CA ALA A 141 -0.50 1.09 2.27
C ALA A 141 -0.01 -0.30 2.70
N GLU A 142 0.29 -0.45 3.97
CA GLU A 142 0.93 -1.63 4.54
C GLU A 142 -0.10 -2.52 5.23
N ILE A 143 -0.42 -3.64 4.59
CA ILE A 143 -1.36 -4.63 5.12
C ILE A 143 -0.59 -5.93 5.34
N PRO A 144 -0.31 -6.32 6.59
CA PRO A 144 0.45 -7.53 6.86
C PRO A 144 -0.27 -8.78 6.33
N PRO A 145 0.47 -9.84 5.95
CA PRO A 145 -0.09 -11.04 5.33
C PRO A 145 -1.27 -11.64 6.11
N ARG A 146 -1.22 -11.61 7.46
CA ARG A 146 -2.27 -12.09 8.37
C ARG A 146 -3.61 -11.36 8.23
N HIS A 147 -3.61 -10.13 7.70
CA HIS A 147 -4.80 -9.30 7.53
C HIS A 147 -5.21 -9.10 6.06
N GLN A 148 -4.44 -9.61 5.11
CA GLN A 148 -4.77 -9.54 3.67
C GLN A 148 -6.04 -10.33 3.35
N ARG A 149 -6.61 -10.08 2.15
CA ARG A 149 -7.85 -10.71 1.62
C ARG A 149 -9.12 -10.41 2.43
N ARG A 150 -9.09 -9.45 3.34
CA ARG A 150 -10.21 -8.99 4.15
C ARG A 150 -10.86 -7.71 3.61
N GLY A 151 -10.51 -7.29 2.40
CA GLY A 151 -11.01 -6.04 1.79
C GLY A 151 -10.35 -4.77 2.30
N LEU A 152 -9.34 -4.86 3.18
CA LEU A 152 -8.69 -3.71 3.82
C LEU A 152 -8.03 -2.75 2.82
N ALA A 153 -7.56 -3.26 1.67
CA ALA A 153 -7.00 -2.41 0.62
C ALA A 153 -7.97 -1.31 0.16
N LYS A 154 -9.25 -1.64 0.03
CA LYS A 154 -10.30 -0.65 -0.29
C LYS A 154 -10.51 0.33 0.87
N VAL A 155 -10.53 -0.17 2.11
CA VAL A 155 -10.70 0.66 3.32
C VAL A 155 -9.53 1.64 3.46
N MET A 156 -8.29 1.19 3.21
CA MET A 156 -7.10 2.06 3.21
C MET A 156 -7.22 3.21 2.22
N LEU A 157 -7.59 2.92 0.96
CA LEU A 157 -7.77 3.97 -0.04
C LEU A 157 -8.92 4.94 0.31
N GLN A 158 -9.99 4.42 0.90
CA GLN A 158 -11.09 5.27 1.38
C GLN A 158 -10.67 6.15 2.55
N ALA A 159 -9.80 5.64 3.44
CA ALA A 159 -9.20 6.42 4.52
C ALA A 159 -8.31 7.54 3.98
N MET A 160 -7.39 7.23 3.06
CA MET A 160 -6.53 8.23 2.41
C MET A 160 -7.36 9.31 1.69
N ALA A 161 -8.41 8.91 0.98
CA ALA A 161 -9.36 9.84 0.36
C ALA A 161 -10.14 10.66 1.40
N GLY A 162 -10.41 10.08 2.57
CA GLY A 162 -11.00 10.77 3.73
C GLY A 162 -10.10 11.89 4.24
N LEU A 163 -8.82 11.59 4.48
CA LEU A 163 -7.84 12.60 4.92
C LEU A 163 -7.76 13.78 3.95
N ALA A 164 -7.77 13.51 2.64
CA ALA A 164 -7.77 14.58 1.64
C ALA A 164 -9.04 15.44 1.73
N ARG A 165 -10.22 14.82 1.84
CA ARG A 165 -11.50 15.56 2.00
C ARG A 165 -11.56 16.38 3.26
N ASP A 166 -11.12 15.85 4.40
CA ASP A 166 -11.08 16.52 5.69
C ASP A 166 -10.22 17.80 5.63
N ALA A 167 -9.14 17.74 4.85
CA ALA A 167 -8.27 18.88 4.58
C ALA A 167 -8.79 19.84 3.49
N GLY A 168 -9.96 19.57 2.91
CA GLY A 168 -10.54 20.38 1.82
C GLY A 168 -9.82 20.22 0.47
N LEU A 169 -9.08 19.12 0.29
CA LEU A 169 -8.34 18.81 -0.94
C LEU A 169 -9.18 17.89 -1.84
N ALA A 170 -9.19 18.17 -3.14
CA ALA A 170 -10.05 17.50 -4.10
C ALA A 170 -9.43 16.23 -4.72
N HIS A 171 -8.15 15.99 -4.48
CA HIS A 171 -7.44 14.90 -5.16
C HIS A 171 -6.56 14.09 -4.20
N LEU A 172 -6.55 12.78 -4.43
CA LEU A 172 -5.55 11.84 -3.93
C LEU A 172 -4.80 11.27 -5.13
N VAL A 173 -3.50 11.46 -5.19
CA VAL A 173 -2.62 10.89 -6.21
C VAL A 173 -1.78 9.78 -5.60
N ALA A 174 -1.39 8.77 -6.36
CA ALA A 174 -0.63 7.64 -5.84
C ALA A 174 0.38 7.14 -6.88
N PRO A 175 1.69 7.10 -6.59
CA PRO A 175 2.68 6.40 -7.40
C PRO A 175 2.62 4.91 -7.05
N VAL A 176 1.70 4.20 -7.66
CA VAL A 176 1.34 2.83 -7.32
C VAL A 176 2.39 1.84 -7.77
N ARG A 177 2.85 0.99 -6.85
CA ARG A 177 3.62 -0.22 -7.10
C ARG A 177 2.68 -1.34 -7.52
N PRO A 178 2.68 -1.81 -8.80
CA PRO A 178 1.76 -2.86 -9.24
C PRO A 178 2.08 -4.21 -8.60
N THR A 179 1.06 -4.93 -8.14
CA THR A 179 1.22 -6.16 -7.34
C THR A 179 1.80 -7.35 -8.12
N LEU A 180 1.48 -7.47 -9.42
CA LEU A 180 1.93 -8.62 -10.23
C LEU A 180 3.05 -8.27 -11.21
N LYS A 181 3.61 -7.06 -11.14
CA LYS A 181 4.66 -6.61 -12.06
C LYS A 181 5.97 -7.39 -11.89
N ASP A 182 6.24 -7.88 -10.70
CA ASP A 182 7.37 -8.76 -10.37
C ASP A 182 7.42 -10.04 -11.20
N ARG A 183 6.27 -10.52 -11.67
CA ARG A 183 6.16 -11.67 -12.58
C ARG A 183 6.56 -11.35 -14.02
N TYR A 184 6.71 -10.07 -14.33
CA TYR A 184 7.00 -9.57 -15.68
C TYR A 184 8.09 -8.49 -15.65
N PRO A 185 9.23 -8.71 -14.98
CA PRO A 185 10.22 -7.65 -14.71
C PRO A 185 10.84 -7.08 -15.99
N THR A 186 10.94 -7.86 -17.06
CA THR A 186 11.48 -7.44 -18.35
C THR A 186 10.48 -6.68 -19.24
N ILE A 187 9.23 -6.61 -18.84
CA ILE A 187 8.21 -5.84 -19.59
C ILE A 187 8.25 -4.40 -19.13
N PRO A 188 8.44 -3.41 -20.04
CA PRO A 188 8.37 -1.99 -19.68
C PRO A 188 7.07 -1.64 -18.98
N ILE A 189 7.15 -0.77 -17.96
CA ILE A 189 6.00 -0.41 -17.13
C ILE A 189 4.88 0.23 -17.94
N GLU A 190 5.22 1.01 -18.99
CA GLU A 190 4.26 1.65 -19.90
C GLU A 190 3.43 0.62 -20.67
N ARG A 191 4.02 -0.53 -20.99
CA ARG A 191 3.33 -1.63 -21.65
C ARG A 191 2.47 -2.40 -20.63
N TYR A 192 3.02 -2.69 -19.44
CA TYR A 192 2.32 -3.39 -18.38
C TYR A 192 1.08 -2.62 -17.91
N ALA A 193 1.18 -1.31 -17.74
CA ALA A 193 0.09 -0.44 -17.32
C ALA A 193 -1.16 -0.51 -18.21
N ARG A 194 -0.99 -0.91 -19.47
CA ARG A 194 -2.08 -1.03 -20.46
C ARG A 194 -2.72 -2.41 -20.50
N TRP A 195 -2.21 -3.36 -19.74
CA TRP A 195 -2.79 -4.71 -19.75
C TRP A 195 -4.16 -4.72 -19.09
N MET A 196 -5.11 -5.31 -19.82
CA MET A 196 -6.49 -5.43 -19.39
C MET A 196 -6.93 -6.89 -19.37
N ARG A 197 -7.90 -7.19 -18.56
CA ARG A 197 -8.62 -8.45 -18.55
C ARG A 197 -9.70 -8.45 -19.64
N PRO A 198 -10.28 -9.61 -19.99
CA PRO A 198 -11.38 -9.68 -20.96
C PRO A 198 -12.61 -8.83 -20.57
N ASP A 199 -12.82 -8.56 -19.29
CA ASP A 199 -13.90 -7.73 -18.77
C ASP A 199 -13.61 -6.21 -18.85
N GLY A 200 -12.48 -5.81 -19.45
CA GLY A 200 -12.09 -4.41 -19.60
C GLY A 200 -11.51 -3.77 -18.33
N THR A 201 -11.30 -4.56 -17.26
CA THR A 201 -10.65 -4.06 -16.04
C THR A 201 -9.13 -4.23 -16.13
N PRO A 202 -8.32 -3.44 -15.37
CA PRO A 202 -6.87 -3.60 -15.34
C PRO A 202 -6.43 -5.02 -14.99
N PHE A 203 -5.37 -5.50 -15.63
CA PHE A 203 -4.80 -6.82 -15.33
C PHE A 203 -4.27 -6.93 -13.90
N ASP A 204 -3.61 -5.88 -13.43
CA ASP A 204 -3.06 -5.83 -12.07
C ASP A 204 -4.17 -5.67 -11.02
N PRO A 205 -4.19 -6.50 -9.96
CA PRO A 205 -5.24 -6.45 -8.95
C PRO A 205 -5.25 -5.16 -8.14
N TRP A 206 -4.07 -4.56 -7.87
CA TRP A 206 -3.99 -3.33 -7.11
C TRP A 206 -4.54 -2.14 -7.93
N MET A 207 -4.16 -2.05 -9.19
CA MET A 207 -4.75 -1.07 -10.12
C MET A 207 -6.26 -1.22 -10.24
N ARG A 208 -6.79 -2.47 -10.20
CA ARG A 208 -8.25 -2.70 -10.20
C ARG A 208 -8.94 -2.13 -8.97
N VAL A 209 -8.38 -2.31 -7.78
CA VAL A 209 -8.96 -1.74 -6.55
C VAL A 209 -9.10 -0.23 -6.68
N HIS A 210 -8.07 0.45 -7.19
CA HIS A 210 -8.13 1.89 -7.43
C HIS A 210 -9.21 2.27 -8.45
N THR A 211 -9.25 1.60 -9.61
CA THR A 211 -10.23 1.92 -10.65
C THR A 211 -11.67 1.59 -10.26
N GLN A 212 -11.89 0.56 -9.44
CA GLN A 212 -13.21 0.26 -8.86
C GLN A 212 -13.70 1.33 -7.88
N LEU A 213 -12.79 2.15 -7.35
CA LEU A 213 -13.10 3.32 -6.55
C LEU A 213 -13.20 4.61 -7.38
N GLY A 214 -13.26 4.48 -8.71
CA GLY A 214 -13.42 5.60 -9.63
C GLY A 214 -12.12 6.34 -9.99
N ALA A 215 -10.96 5.78 -9.65
CA ALA A 215 -9.68 6.40 -10.00
C ALA A 215 -9.35 6.27 -11.49
N ARG A 216 -8.64 7.26 -12.00
CA ARG A 216 -8.04 7.26 -13.33
C ARG A 216 -6.60 6.75 -13.25
N ILE A 217 -6.24 5.88 -14.21
CA ILE A 217 -4.84 5.51 -14.45
C ILE A 217 -4.15 6.67 -15.17
N GLY A 218 -3.08 7.15 -14.59
CA GLY A 218 -2.22 8.20 -15.11
C GLY A 218 -0.98 7.67 -15.84
N PRO A 219 0.06 8.50 -15.99
CA PRO A 219 1.31 8.11 -16.62
C PRO A 219 2.04 7.00 -15.90
N ALA A 220 2.72 6.15 -16.67
CA ALA A 220 3.70 5.21 -16.13
C ALA A 220 4.97 5.94 -15.71
N ILE A 221 5.62 5.46 -14.67
CA ILE A 221 6.81 6.02 -14.07
C ILE A 221 7.92 4.98 -14.10
N PRO A 222 8.82 4.99 -15.09
CA PRO A 222 9.90 4.00 -15.16
C PRO A 222 10.93 4.09 -14.03
N ARG A 223 11.06 5.26 -13.41
CA ARG A 223 12.08 5.59 -12.41
C ARG A 223 11.43 6.35 -11.25
N SER A 224 10.73 5.63 -10.38
CA SER A 224 9.97 6.21 -9.26
C SER A 224 10.76 6.23 -7.96
N LEU A 225 11.38 5.11 -7.61
CA LEU A 225 12.21 4.93 -6.42
C LEU A 225 13.61 4.49 -6.86
N HIS A 226 14.64 5.18 -6.36
CA HIS A 226 16.04 4.87 -6.66
C HIS A 226 16.68 4.10 -5.50
N ILE A 227 17.25 2.94 -5.80
CA ILE A 227 17.94 2.10 -4.82
C ILE A 227 19.32 1.78 -5.35
N THR A 228 20.35 2.06 -4.54
CA THR A 228 21.74 1.75 -4.83
C THR A 228 22.37 1.04 -3.65
N GLY A 229 23.38 0.21 -3.92
CA GLY A 229 24.17 -0.45 -2.91
C GLY A 229 25.40 -1.08 -3.53
N THR A 230 26.28 -1.67 -2.72
CA THR A 230 27.37 -2.49 -3.20
C THR A 230 26.84 -3.82 -3.81
N VAL A 231 27.64 -4.52 -4.56
CA VAL A 231 27.30 -5.87 -5.05
C VAL A 231 26.96 -6.79 -3.85
N GLY A 232 27.74 -6.68 -2.75
CA GLY A 232 27.50 -7.45 -1.53
C GLY A 232 26.16 -7.12 -0.85
N ASP A 233 25.75 -5.85 -0.85
CA ASP A 233 24.42 -5.44 -0.35
C ASP A 233 23.32 -6.10 -1.19
N TRP A 234 23.39 -6.01 -2.51
CA TRP A 234 22.42 -6.63 -3.41
C TRP A 234 22.39 -8.15 -3.28
N GLU A 235 23.53 -8.82 -3.08
CA GLU A 235 23.57 -10.24 -2.78
C GLU A 235 22.84 -10.58 -1.48
N SER A 236 23.02 -9.75 -0.45
CA SER A 236 22.34 -9.90 0.85
C SER A 236 20.84 -9.68 0.73
N TRP A 237 20.40 -8.59 0.09
CA TRP A 237 18.98 -8.21 -0.02
C TRP A 237 18.16 -9.16 -0.89
N THR A 238 18.81 -9.78 -1.88
CA THR A 238 18.10 -10.64 -2.86
C THR A 238 18.29 -12.13 -2.62
N GLY A 239 19.30 -12.51 -1.81
CA GLY A 239 19.73 -13.92 -1.67
C GLY A 239 20.36 -14.50 -2.93
N MET A 240 20.72 -13.67 -3.90
CA MET A 240 21.34 -14.07 -5.18
C MET A 240 22.85 -13.90 -5.13
N ARG A 241 23.54 -14.42 -6.17
CA ARG A 241 24.93 -14.14 -6.49
C ARG A 241 25.03 -13.46 -7.85
N PHE A 242 25.93 -12.49 -7.96
CA PHE A 242 26.14 -11.73 -9.19
C PHE A 242 27.56 -11.96 -9.71
N PRO A 243 27.77 -12.98 -10.57
CA PRO A 243 29.11 -13.41 -10.97
C PRO A 243 29.79 -12.49 -12.00
N GLY A 244 29.11 -11.46 -12.48
CA GLY A 244 29.65 -10.50 -13.46
C GLY A 244 28.75 -9.29 -13.64
N THR A 245 29.30 -8.27 -14.27
CA THR A 245 28.56 -7.05 -14.63
C THR A 245 27.45 -7.34 -15.61
N GLY A 246 26.22 -6.80 -15.36
CA GLY A 246 25.06 -6.97 -16.22
C GLY A 246 23.73 -6.68 -15.55
N ASP A 247 22.65 -6.90 -16.30
CA ASP A 247 21.28 -6.70 -15.83
C ASP A 247 20.67 -8.02 -15.35
N TYR A 248 20.18 -8.03 -14.11
CA TYR A 248 19.65 -9.23 -13.50
C TYR A 248 18.19 -9.07 -13.09
N VAL A 249 17.39 -10.10 -13.37
CA VAL A 249 16.08 -10.28 -12.75
C VAL A 249 16.30 -10.86 -11.35
N PHE A 250 15.63 -10.34 -10.36
CA PHE A 250 15.77 -10.73 -8.97
C PHE A 250 14.41 -10.88 -8.26
N PRO A 251 14.33 -11.57 -7.11
CA PRO A 251 13.08 -11.82 -6.40
C PRO A 251 12.32 -10.53 -6.06
N ALA A 252 11.02 -10.50 -6.36
CA ALA A 252 10.12 -9.37 -6.15
C ALA A 252 10.48 -8.07 -6.91
N GLY A 253 11.56 -8.02 -7.69
CA GLY A 253 11.92 -6.86 -8.51
C GLY A 253 10.91 -6.60 -9.62
N LEU A 254 10.50 -5.36 -9.79
CA LEU A 254 9.57 -4.96 -10.86
C LEU A 254 10.27 -4.69 -12.20
N ALA A 255 11.58 -4.51 -12.16
CA ALA A 255 12.50 -4.35 -13.29
C ALA A 255 13.80 -5.10 -13.00
N THR A 256 14.78 -5.01 -13.87
CA THR A 256 16.11 -5.55 -13.63
C THR A 256 16.93 -4.60 -12.74
N VAL A 257 17.83 -5.17 -11.93
CA VAL A 257 18.92 -4.42 -11.30
C VAL A 257 20.13 -4.48 -12.22
N HIS A 258 20.82 -3.35 -12.37
CA HIS A 258 22.12 -3.30 -13.03
C HIS A 258 23.23 -3.49 -12.01
N ILE A 259 24.03 -4.51 -12.18
CA ILE A 259 25.20 -4.81 -11.34
C ILE A 259 26.46 -4.45 -12.12
N ASP A 260 27.34 -3.68 -11.50
CA ASP A 260 28.68 -3.35 -12.00
C ASP A 260 29.73 -3.88 -11.01
N CYS A 261 30.29 -5.04 -11.32
CA CYS A 261 31.27 -5.70 -10.47
C CYS A 261 32.61 -4.96 -10.42
N ASP A 262 32.97 -4.20 -11.47
CA ASP A 262 34.23 -3.47 -11.54
C ASP A 262 34.21 -2.25 -10.59
N ASN A 263 33.05 -1.62 -10.41
CA ASN A 263 32.86 -0.49 -9.53
C ASN A 263 32.20 -0.86 -8.19
N ASP A 264 31.95 -2.15 -7.95
CA ASP A 264 31.25 -2.65 -6.74
C ASP A 264 29.93 -1.92 -6.48
N THR A 265 29.08 -1.79 -7.52
CA THR A 265 27.79 -1.11 -7.41
C THR A 265 26.66 -1.92 -8.01
N GLY A 266 25.48 -1.78 -7.43
CA GLY A 266 24.20 -2.19 -8.02
C GLY A 266 23.24 -1.02 -8.02
N GLU A 267 22.55 -0.80 -9.13
CA GLU A 267 21.58 0.27 -9.32
C GLU A 267 20.24 -0.28 -9.77
N TYR A 268 19.19 0.14 -9.10
CA TYR A 268 17.82 -0.23 -9.42
C TYR A 268 16.90 0.98 -9.39
N TRP A 269 16.05 1.07 -10.39
CA TRP A 269 14.94 2.00 -10.43
C TRP A 269 13.62 1.24 -10.38
N GLU A 270 12.88 1.37 -9.29
CA GLU A 270 11.57 0.76 -9.19
C GLU A 270 10.56 1.54 -10.03
N PRO A 271 9.86 0.86 -10.97
CA PRO A 271 8.83 1.50 -11.76
C PRO A 271 7.49 1.49 -11.03
N ASN A 272 6.75 2.61 -11.13
CA ASN A 272 5.40 2.74 -10.63
C ASN A 272 4.43 3.24 -11.73
N ILE A 273 3.18 3.43 -11.37
CA ILE A 273 2.14 3.99 -12.22
C ILE A 273 1.39 5.03 -11.41
N TRP A 274 1.26 6.26 -11.94
CA TRP A 274 0.40 7.24 -11.31
C TRP A 274 -1.06 6.80 -11.39
N ILE A 275 -1.76 6.89 -10.26
CA ILE A 275 -3.22 6.74 -10.20
C ILE A 275 -3.80 7.94 -9.47
N ILE A 276 -4.89 8.48 -10.02
CA ILE A 276 -5.47 9.74 -9.59
C ILE A 276 -6.92 9.50 -9.18
N HIS A 277 -7.26 9.81 -7.92
CA HIS A 277 -8.61 9.86 -7.40
C HIS A 277 -9.10 11.29 -7.31
N HIS A 278 -10.30 11.54 -7.81
CA HIS A 278 -11.03 12.74 -7.46
C HIS A 278 -11.85 12.45 -6.19
N VAL A 279 -11.58 13.19 -5.11
CA VAL A 279 -12.18 12.95 -3.79
C VAL A 279 -13.05 14.10 -3.28
N GLY A 280 -13.08 15.22 -4.00
CA GLY A 280 -13.99 16.33 -3.73
C GLY A 280 -15.45 15.91 -3.89
N SER A 281 -16.37 16.50 -3.13
CA SER A 281 -17.80 16.40 -3.40
C SER A 281 -18.08 16.97 -4.80
N GLU A 282 -18.65 16.16 -5.69
CA GLU A 282 -19.30 16.72 -6.88
C GLU A 282 -20.31 17.76 -6.36
N HIS A 283 -20.10 19.03 -6.71
CA HIS A 283 -21.16 20.00 -6.60
C HIS A 283 -22.28 19.47 -7.51
N ARG A 284 -23.35 18.93 -6.94
CA ARG A 284 -24.60 18.76 -7.64
C ARG A 284 -24.88 20.12 -8.26
N ALA A 285 -24.74 20.21 -9.59
CA ALA A 285 -25.25 21.32 -10.33
C ALA A 285 -26.76 21.38 -10.02
N ASP A 286 -27.15 22.34 -9.18
CA ASP A 286 -28.56 22.69 -8.99
C ASP A 286 -29.13 23.04 -10.37
N HIS A 287 -29.84 22.08 -10.95
CA HIS A 287 -30.83 22.38 -11.97
C HIS A 287 -31.96 23.19 -11.29
N THR A 288 -31.69 24.47 -11.08
CA THR A 288 -32.77 25.43 -10.87
C THR A 288 -33.56 25.49 -12.18
N THR A 289 -34.59 24.69 -12.23
CA THR A 289 -35.68 24.82 -13.18
C THR A 289 -36.34 26.16 -12.87
N THR A 290 -36.12 27.15 -13.71
CA THR A 290 -36.86 28.41 -13.71
C THR A 290 -38.30 28.06 -14.13
N PRO A 291 -39.34 28.34 -13.33
CA PRO A 291 -40.71 28.25 -13.81
C PRO A 291 -40.93 29.43 -14.75
N GLY A 292 -41.20 29.11 -16.01
CA GLY A 292 -41.65 30.09 -16.98
C GLY A 292 -42.97 30.73 -16.57
N ALA A 293 -43.00 32.05 -16.72
CA ALA A 293 -44.22 32.83 -16.78
C ALA A 293 -44.71 32.89 -18.24
#